data_bb1ef8b3e040a18407b7d33ec5eaa253
#
_entry.id   bb1ef8b3e040a18407b7d33ec5eaa253
#
_cell.length_a   1.000
_cell.length_b   1.000
_cell.length_c   1.000
_cell.angle_alpha   90.00
_cell.angle_beta   90.00
_cell.angle_gamma   90.00
#
_symmetry.space_group_name_H-M   'P 1'
#
loop_
_entity.id
_entity.type
_entity.pdbx_description
1 polymer ?
#
loop_
_entity_poly.entity_id
_entity_poly.type
_entity_poly.pdbx_seq_one_letter_code
_entity_poly.pdbx_strand_id
1 'polypeptide(L)'
;MPVSILFTRADLPAALAISEHLRLEGVTTHLEAIDTQADDTGILIAQTNRSLRSCTHLIILVSANTCGAWWVPFALGAAALLDRRLTSFTLGQLDSPGCLAELPSMHQANDLDLFVSAYRLEHTLGLALHLPTQTAPGRNRCNAERFHTDLKARIGRGY
;
A
#
# COMPACT_ATOMS: atom_id res chain seq x y z
N MET A 1 6.63 -11.53 2.30
CA MET A 1 6.43 -10.19 1.67
C MET A 1 5.52 -9.37 2.59
N PRO A 2 6.04 -8.51 3.47
CA PRO A 2 5.20 -7.72 4.37
C PRO A 2 4.48 -6.59 3.65
N VAL A 3 3.27 -6.28 4.12
CA VAL A 3 2.44 -5.16 3.67
C VAL A 3 2.48 -4.07 4.72
N SER A 4 2.87 -2.86 4.37
CA SER A 4 2.80 -1.69 5.26
C SER A 4 1.52 -0.91 4.98
N ILE A 5 0.84 -0.49 6.04
CA ILE A 5 -0.37 0.35 5.97
C ILE A 5 -0.02 1.69 6.60
N LEU A 6 0.03 2.74 5.76
CA LEU A 6 0.25 4.11 6.21
C LEU A 6 -1.09 4.82 6.39
N PHE A 7 -1.26 5.45 7.54
CA PHE A 7 -2.51 6.13 7.91
C PHE A 7 -2.27 7.28 8.89
N THR A 8 -3.20 8.21 8.99
CA THR A 8 -3.19 9.21 10.07
C THR A 8 -3.73 8.61 11.36
N ARG A 9 -3.26 9.08 12.51
CA ARG A 9 -3.67 8.58 13.83
C ARG A 9 -5.20 8.56 14.03
N ALA A 10 -5.91 9.52 13.44
CA ALA A 10 -7.37 9.58 13.49
C ALA A 10 -8.07 8.37 12.81
N ASP A 11 -7.40 7.74 11.86
CA ASP A 11 -7.94 6.63 11.07
C ASP A 11 -7.52 5.25 11.61
N LEU A 12 -6.95 5.19 12.82
CA LEU A 12 -6.49 3.95 13.46
C LEU A 12 -7.54 2.83 13.46
N PRO A 13 -8.83 3.06 13.78
CA PRO A 13 -9.83 1.99 13.75
C PRO A 13 -9.97 1.34 12.37
N ALA A 14 -9.95 2.13 11.31
CA ALA A 14 -10.02 1.61 9.93
C ALA A 14 -8.75 0.86 9.55
N ALA A 15 -7.58 1.38 9.91
CA ALA A 15 -6.29 0.72 9.67
C ALA A 15 -6.21 -0.64 10.38
N LEU A 16 -6.72 -0.73 11.61
CA LEU A 16 -6.81 -1.99 12.37
C LEU A 16 -7.74 -2.99 11.68
N ALA A 17 -8.91 -2.56 11.20
CA ALA A 17 -9.85 -3.43 10.50
C ALA A 17 -9.24 -4.00 9.20
N ILE A 18 -8.57 -3.17 8.41
CA ILE A 18 -7.86 -3.60 7.19
C ILE A 18 -6.74 -4.58 7.54
N SER A 19 -5.93 -4.25 8.55
CA SER A 19 -4.84 -5.13 9.01
C SER A 19 -5.35 -6.49 9.48
N GLU A 20 -6.44 -6.51 10.23
CA GLU A 20 -7.06 -7.76 10.72
C GLU A 20 -7.60 -8.60 9.56
N HIS A 21 -8.29 -8.00 8.60
CA HIS A 21 -8.75 -8.70 7.40
C HIS A 21 -7.58 -9.36 6.65
N LEU A 22 -6.51 -8.61 6.39
CA LEU A 22 -5.32 -9.13 5.72
C LEU A 22 -4.62 -10.22 6.53
N ARG A 23 -4.57 -10.09 7.88
CA ARG A 23 -3.94 -11.05 8.78
C ARG A 23 -4.72 -12.38 8.81
N LEU A 24 -6.05 -12.34 8.78
CA LEU A 24 -6.88 -13.55 8.68
C LEU A 24 -6.62 -14.32 7.38
N GLU A 25 -6.25 -13.60 6.32
CA GLU A 25 -5.84 -14.18 5.03
C GLU A 25 -4.34 -14.60 4.99
N GLY A 26 -3.63 -14.55 6.12
CA GLY A 26 -2.24 -14.96 6.24
C GLY A 26 -1.22 -13.95 5.71
N VAL A 27 -1.63 -12.70 5.50
CA VAL A 27 -0.74 -11.62 5.07
C VAL A 27 -0.13 -10.92 6.27
N THR A 28 1.20 -10.82 6.31
CA THR A 28 1.90 -10.06 7.36
C THR A 28 1.74 -8.56 7.12
N THR A 29 1.21 -7.85 8.11
CA THR A 29 0.97 -6.41 8.03
C THR A 29 1.77 -5.63 9.07
N HIS A 30 2.19 -4.42 8.71
CA HIS A 30 2.80 -3.43 9.59
C HIS A 30 1.95 -2.16 9.55
N LEU A 31 1.57 -1.65 10.72
CA LEU A 31 0.77 -0.44 10.87
C LEU A 31 1.70 0.74 11.18
N GLU A 32 1.65 1.77 10.36
CA GLU A 32 2.46 2.98 10.49
C GLU A 32 1.56 4.21 10.58
N ALA A 33 1.35 4.66 11.82
CA ALA A 33 0.60 5.89 12.07
C ALA A 33 1.48 7.11 11.80
N ILE A 34 1.04 7.95 10.88
CA ILE A 34 1.67 9.23 10.59
C ILE A 34 1.06 10.31 11.49
N ASP A 35 1.87 10.87 12.35
CA ASP A 35 1.46 11.98 13.21
C ASP A 35 1.84 13.31 12.55
N THR A 36 0.85 13.97 11.94
CA THR A 36 1.06 15.26 11.25
C THR A 36 1.19 16.43 12.21
N GLN A 37 0.94 16.21 13.50
CA GLN A 37 1.06 17.21 14.55
C GLN A 37 2.46 17.23 15.21
N ALA A 38 3.30 16.25 14.88
CA ALA A 38 4.67 16.23 15.35
C ALA A 38 5.47 17.36 14.68
N ASP A 39 6.08 18.23 15.47
CA ASP A 39 6.90 19.36 14.99
C ASP A 39 8.18 18.90 14.25
N ASP A 40 8.51 17.63 14.29
CA ASP A 40 9.73 17.07 13.68
C ASP A 40 9.46 16.27 12.40
N THR A 41 9.45 16.99 11.30
CA THR A 41 9.38 16.42 9.95
C THR A 41 10.49 15.41 9.68
N GLY A 42 11.68 15.57 10.27
CA GLY A 42 12.79 14.66 10.10
C GLY A 42 12.52 13.27 10.67
N ILE A 43 11.87 13.19 11.82
CA ILE A 43 11.45 11.93 12.45
C ILE A 43 10.44 11.21 11.53
N LEU A 44 9.45 11.93 11.01
CA LEU A 44 8.44 11.40 10.12
C LEU A 44 9.06 10.83 8.83
N ILE A 45 9.98 11.55 8.20
CA ILE A 45 10.71 11.11 7.02
C ILE A 45 11.50 9.84 7.33
N ALA A 46 12.23 9.80 8.44
CA ALA A 46 13.03 8.64 8.83
C ALA A 46 12.16 7.40 9.12
N GLN A 47 11.03 7.58 9.78
CA GLN A 47 10.06 6.52 10.08
C GLN A 47 9.45 5.95 8.80
N THR A 48 8.96 6.83 7.91
CA THR A 48 8.40 6.43 6.62
C THR A 48 9.41 5.66 5.78
N ASN A 49 10.64 6.16 5.66
CA ASN A 49 11.71 5.47 4.93
C ASN A 49 12.04 4.09 5.51
N ARG A 50 12.03 3.95 6.84
CA ARG A 50 12.27 2.64 7.49
C ARG A 50 11.15 1.67 7.16
N SER A 51 9.90 2.09 7.27
CA SER A 51 8.73 1.28 6.92
C SER A 51 8.77 0.82 5.46
N LEU A 52 9.03 1.75 4.53
CA LEU A 52 9.13 1.44 3.10
C LEU A 52 10.25 0.46 2.76
N ARG A 53 11.36 0.48 3.49
CA ARG A 53 12.45 -0.49 3.28
C ARG A 53 12.10 -1.88 3.78
N SER A 54 11.26 -1.99 4.80
CA SER A 54 10.87 -3.27 5.42
C SER A 54 9.67 -3.96 4.74
N CYS A 55 8.95 -3.28 3.84
CA CYS A 55 7.78 -3.82 3.14
C CYS A 55 8.03 -4.06 1.65
N THR A 56 7.19 -4.88 1.03
CA THR A 56 7.11 -5.06 -0.42
C THR A 56 5.88 -4.38 -1.02
N HIS A 57 4.82 -4.30 -0.23
CA HIS A 57 3.54 -3.70 -0.59
C HIS A 57 3.22 -2.55 0.35
N LEU A 58 2.65 -1.49 -0.18
CA LEU A 58 2.21 -0.33 0.58
C LEU A 58 0.74 -0.05 0.30
N ILE A 59 -0.05 0.03 1.36
CA ILE A 59 -1.42 0.53 1.33
C ILE A 59 -1.43 1.90 2.00
N ILE A 60 -1.88 2.92 1.28
CA ILE A 60 -2.12 4.25 1.85
C ILE A 60 -3.61 4.38 2.16
N LEU A 61 -3.94 4.61 3.42
CA LEU A 61 -5.30 4.85 3.85
C LEU A 61 -5.67 6.31 3.59
N VAL A 62 -6.65 6.52 2.74
CA VAL A 62 -7.12 7.84 2.32
C VAL A 62 -8.46 8.15 3.00
N SER A 63 -8.51 9.24 3.72
CA SER A 63 -9.69 9.74 4.41
C SER A 63 -9.77 11.26 4.29
N ALA A 64 -10.81 11.87 4.85
CA ALA A 64 -10.89 13.31 4.98
C ALA A 64 -9.69 13.90 5.77
N ASN A 65 -9.10 13.10 6.68
CA ASN A 65 -7.94 13.51 7.49
C ASN A 65 -6.62 13.48 6.70
N THR A 66 -6.54 12.69 5.62
CA THR A 66 -5.35 12.57 4.78
C THR A 66 -5.45 13.41 3.50
N CYS A 67 -6.63 13.91 3.18
CA CYS A 67 -6.84 14.74 1.99
C CYS A 67 -6.03 16.04 2.11
N GLY A 68 -5.13 16.27 1.16
CA GLY A 68 -4.22 17.42 1.17
C GLY A 68 -3.00 17.31 2.10
N ALA A 69 -2.81 16.19 2.80
CA ALA A 69 -1.65 15.97 3.64
C ALA A 69 -0.38 15.83 2.79
N TRP A 70 0.64 16.65 3.08
CA TRP A 70 1.90 16.71 2.32
C TRP A 70 2.68 15.38 2.33
N TRP A 71 2.52 14.58 3.39
CA TRP A 71 3.23 13.31 3.52
C TRP A 71 2.77 12.25 2.52
N VAL A 72 1.54 12.33 2.01
CA VAL A 72 1.01 11.38 1.03
C VAL A 72 1.84 11.37 -0.26
N PRO A 73 2.01 12.50 -0.99
CA PRO A 73 2.86 12.52 -2.17
C PRO A 73 4.33 12.20 -1.86
N PHE A 74 4.84 12.56 -0.68
CA PHE A 74 6.17 12.18 -0.25
C PHE A 74 6.32 10.66 -0.13
N ALA A 75 5.41 9.99 0.60
CA ALA A 75 5.44 8.53 0.78
C ALA A 75 5.31 7.79 -0.56
N LEU A 76 4.45 8.29 -1.46
CA LEU A 76 4.29 7.75 -2.80
C LEU A 76 5.58 7.82 -3.62
N GLY A 77 6.22 8.98 -3.65
CA GLY A 77 7.47 9.18 -4.38
C GLY A 77 8.58 8.28 -3.86
N ALA A 78 8.74 8.19 -2.53
CA ALA A 78 9.73 7.32 -1.90
C ALA A 78 9.44 5.83 -2.17
N ALA A 79 8.19 5.40 -2.12
CA ALA A 79 7.80 4.04 -2.40
C ALA A 79 7.96 3.66 -3.88
N ALA A 80 7.65 4.58 -4.79
CA ALA A 80 7.86 4.40 -6.23
C ALA A 80 9.34 4.21 -6.58
N LEU A 81 10.24 5.00 -5.97
CA LEU A 81 11.69 4.84 -6.15
C LEU A 81 12.21 3.49 -5.65
N LEU A 82 11.54 2.88 -4.70
CA LEU A 82 11.85 1.55 -4.16
C LEU A 82 11.11 0.41 -4.88
N ASP A 83 10.40 0.71 -5.97
CA ASP A 83 9.57 -0.24 -6.72
C ASP A 83 8.58 -1.02 -5.82
N ARG A 84 7.96 -0.33 -4.85
CA ARG A 84 6.94 -0.95 -3.99
C ARG A 84 5.61 -1.08 -4.75
N ARG A 85 4.83 -2.11 -4.38
CA ARG A 85 3.46 -2.29 -4.90
C ARG A 85 2.55 -1.33 -4.15
N LEU A 86 2.16 -0.28 -4.84
CA LEU A 86 1.41 0.83 -4.28
C LEU A 86 -0.09 0.65 -4.50
N THR A 87 -0.86 0.86 -3.45
CA THR A 87 -2.33 0.77 -3.48
C THR A 87 -2.90 1.79 -2.50
N SER A 88 -4.03 2.37 -2.80
CA SER A 88 -4.80 3.18 -1.85
C SER A 88 -6.02 2.42 -1.35
N PHE A 89 -6.42 2.71 -0.11
CA PHE A 89 -7.72 2.35 0.42
C PHE A 89 -8.43 3.63 0.85
N THR A 90 -9.55 3.93 0.19
CA THR A 90 -10.26 5.19 0.40
C THR A 90 -11.49 4.96 1.29
N LEU A 91 -11.57 5.70 2.38
CA LEU A 91 -12.71 5.68 3.31
C LEU A 91 -13.79 6.65 2.83
N GLY A 92 -15.02 6.15 2.70
CA GLY A 92 -16.15 6.96 2.27
C GLY A 92 -16.13 7.31 0.79
N GLN A 93 -16.94 8.30 0.42
CA GLN A 93 -17.02 8.81 -0.96
C GLN A 93 -16.14 10.06 -1.07
N LEU A 94 -14.85 9.84 -1.23
CA LEU A 94 -13.88 10.90 -1.44
C LEU A 94 -13.26 10.76 -2.84
N ASP A 95 -13.09 11.89 -3.49
CA ASP A 95 -12.26 11.93 -4.70
C ASP A 95 -10.82 11.65 -4.31
N SER A 96 -10.23 10.65 -4.92
CA SER A 96 -8.81 10.33 -4.68
C SER A 96 -7.96 11.54 -5.07
N PRO A 97 -6.99 11.94 -4.20
CA PRO A 97 -6.03 12.98 -4.58
C PRO A 97 -5.37 12.64 -5.93
N GLY A 98 -5.11 13.67 -6.76
CA GLY A 98 -4.58 13.46 -8.10
C GLY A 98 -3.30 12.62 -8.17
N CYS A 99 -2.46 12.66 -7.13
CA CYS A 99 -1.26 11.82 -7.02
C CYS A 99 -1.58 10.31 -6.83
N LEU A 100 -2.79 9.96 -6.42
CA LEU A 100 -3.25 8.59 -6.23
C LEU A 100 -4.09 8.06 -7.40
N ALA A 101 -4.51 8.91 -8.34
CA ALA A 101 -5.42 8.57 -9.43
C ALA A 101 -4.90 7.42 -10.31
N GLU A 102 -3.58 7.31 -10.44
CA GLU A 102 -2.94 6.25 -11.23
C GLU A 102 -2.74 4.94 -10.46
N LEU A 103 -3.02 4.91 -9.15
CA LEU A 103 -2.89 3.70 -8.35
C LEU A 103 -4.17 2.85 -8.34
N PRO A 104 -4.07 1.53 -8.07
CA PRO A 104 -5.23 0.75 -7.70
C PRO A 104 -5.87 1.34 -6.43
N SER A 105 -7.15 1.69 -6.50
CA SER A 105 -7.89 2.25 -5.37
C SER A 105 -8.96 1.27 -4.89
N MET A 106 -8.84 0.87 -3.64
CA MET A 106 -9.79 0.01 -2.93
C MET A 106 -10.75 0.86 -2.12
N HIS A 107 -12.00 0.43 -1.99
CA HIS A 107 -13.05 1.18 -1.28
C HIS A 107 -13.85 0.31 -0.30
N GLN A 108 -13.78 -1.00 -0.44
CA GLN A 108 -14.61 -1.94 0.32
C GLN A 108 -13.85 -3.23 0.64
N ALA A 109 -14.43 -4.03 1.53
CA ALA A 109 -13.82 -5.29 1.96
C ALA A 109 -13.54 -6.26 0.80
N ASN A 110 -14.45 -6.35 -0.18
CA ASN A 110 -14.24 -7.21 -1.35
C ASN A 110 -12.98 -6.82 -2.14
N ASP A 111 -12.61 -5.53 -2.17
CA ASP A 111 -11.40 -5.09 -2.86
C ASP A 111 -10.13 -5.57 -2.12
N LEU A 112 -10.21 -5.75 -0.78
CA LEU A 112 -9.12 -6.38 -0.02
C LEU A 112 -8.94 -7.84 -0.40
N ASP A 113 -10.03 -8.58 -0.69
CA ASP A 113 -9.95 -9.97 -1.16
C ASP A 113 -9.27 -10.04 -2.55
N LEU A 114 -9.55 -9.06 -3.41
CA LEU A 114 -8.88 -8.95 -4.71
C LEU A 114 -7.39 -8.62 -4.55
N PHE A 115 -7.05 -7.74 -3.60
CA PHE A 115 -5.67 -7.46 -3.23
C PHE A 115 -4.96 -8.73 -2.73
N VAL A 116 -5.57 -9.49 -1.81
CA VAL A 116 -5.02 -10.75 -1.30
C VAL A 116 -4.79 -11.76 -2.43
N SER A 117 -5.73 -11.84 -3.36
CA SER A 117 -5.61 -12.72 -4.53
C SER A 117 -4.41 -12.33 -5.42
N ALA A 118 -4.22 -11.04 -5.70
CA ALA A 118 -3.08 -10.54 -6.46
C ALA A 118 -1.75 -10.76 -5.71
N TYR A 119 -1.73 -10.50 -4.40
CA TYR A 119 -0.59 -10.73 -3.51
C TYR A 119 -0.16 -12.21 -3.50
N ARG A 120 -1.11 -13.14 -3.37
CA ARG A 120 -0.84 -14.58 -3.38
C ARG A 120 -0.31 -15.03 -4.73
N LEU A 121 -0.86 -14.52 -5.82
CA LEU A 121 -0.40 -14.84 -7.17
C LEU A 121 1.06 -14.41 -7.36
N GLU A 122 1.43 -13.20 -6.95
CA GLU A 122 2.82 -12.74 -7.02
C GLU A 122 3.75 -13.60 -6.16
N HIS A 123 3.33 -13.95 -4.95
CA HIS A 123 4.09 -14.82 -4.04
C HIS A 123 4.32 -16.21 -4.64
N THR A 124 3.27 -16.81 -5.20
CA THR A 124 3.35 -18.14 -5.83
C THR A 124 4.26 -18.12 -7.05
N LEU A 125 4.16 -17.11 -7.90
CA LEU A 125 5.04 -16.95 -9.07
C LEU A 125 6.49 -16.73 -8.65
N GLY A 126 6.75 -15.95 -7.59
CA GLY A 126 8.07 -15.74 -7.03
C GLY A 126 8.71 -17.05 -6.55
N LEU A 127 7.96 -17.89 -5.85
CA LEU A 127 8.40 -19.22 -5.41
C LEU A 127 8.64 -20.18 -6.58
N ALA A 128 7.71 -20.24 -7.53
CA ALA A 128 7.80 -21.14 -8.68
C ALA A 128 9.01 -20.83 -9.57
N LEU A 129 9.38 -19.57 -9.67
CA LEU A 129 10.52 -19.11 -10.47
C LEU A 129 11.84 -19.06 -9.68
N HIS A 130 11.87 -19.49 -8.43
CA HIS A 130 13.03 -19.38 -7.51
C HIS A 130 13.63 -17.96 -7.48
N LEU A 131 12.79 -16.95 -7.65
CA LEU A 131 13.22 -15.56 -7.65
C LEU A 131 13.33 -15.07 -6.21
N PRO A 132 14.47 -14.49 -5.80
CA PRO A 132 14.57 -13.84 -4.51
C PRO A 132 13.52 -12.72 -4.44
N THR A 133 12.93 -12.53 -3.27
CA THR A 133 11.89 -11.52 -2.98
C THR A 133 12.38 -10.08 -3.24
N GLN A 134 13.70 -9.89 -3.32
CA GLN A 134 14.36 -8.67 -3.77
C GLN A 134 15.14 -8.99 -5.05
N THR A 135 14.48 -8.86 -6.18
CA THR A 135 15.09 -9.03 -7.50
C THR A 135 15.88 -7.79 -7.91
N ALA A 136 16.77 -7.96 -8.91
CA ALA A 136 17.48 -6.84 -9.54
C ALA A 136 16.52 -5.67 -9.87
N PRO A 137 16.95 -4.40 -9.72
CA PRO A 137 16.08 -3.22 -9.76
C PRO A 137 15.07 -3.20 -10.92
N GLY A 138 15.49 -3.48 -12.14
CA GLY A 138 14.60 -3.46 -13.30
C GLY A 138 13.51 -4.53 -13.28
N ARG A 139 13.78 -5.70 -12.70
CA ARG A 139 12.81 -6.79 -12.61
C ARG A 139 11.76 -6.51 -11.52
N ASN A 140 12.16 -5.91 -10.42
CA ASN A 140 11.23 -5.52 -9.36
C ASN A 140 10.24 -4.46 -9.84
N ARG A 141 10.69 -3.51 -10.65
CA ARG A 141 9.83 -2.51 -11.30
C ARG A 141 8.77 -3.16 -12.18
N CYS A 142 9.15 -4.08 -13.07
CA CYS A 142 8.19 -4.80 -13.90
C CYS A 142 7.16 -5.58 -13.07
N ASN A 143 7.57 -6.18 -11.94
CA ASN A 143 6.66 -6.86 -11.03
C ASN A 143 5.68 -5.89 -10.36
N ALA A 144 6.13 -4.70 -9.95
CA ALA A 144 5.26 -3.67 -9.39
C ALA A 144 4.24 -3.17 -10.43
N GLU A 145 4.68 -2.86 -11.65
CA GLU A 145 3.80 -2.44 -12.75
C GLU A 145 2.75 -3.51 -13.09
N ARG A 146 3.16 -4.77 -13.12
CA ARG A 146 2.27 -5.91 -13.36
C ARG A 146 1.23 -6.07 -12.24
N PHE A 147 1.65 -5.97 -10.99
CA PHE A 147 0.76 -6.01 -9.82
C PHE A 147 -0.28 -4.90 -9.89
N HIS A 148 0.14 -3.66 -10.18
CA HIS A 148 -0.77 -2.53 -10.30
C HIS A 148 -1.79 -2.74 -11.42
N THR A 149 -1.36 -3.19 -12.59
CA THR A 149 -2.23 -3.43 -13.74
C THR A 149 -3.24 -4.55 -13.45
N ASP A 150 -2.80 -5.66 -12.87
CA ASP A 150 -3.67 -6.79 -12.53
C ASP A 150 -4.70 -6.40 -11.47
N LEU A 151 -4.28 -5.73 -10.41
CA LEU A 151 -5.19 -5.32 -9.34
C LEU A 151 -6.21 -4.28 -9.83
N LYS A 152 -5.80 -3.28 -10.60
CA LYS A 152 -6.73 -2.33 -11.24
C LYS A 152 -7.78 -3.04 -12.10
N ALA A 153 -7.34 -3.99 -12.91
CA ALA A 153 -8.25 -4.75 -13.78
C ALA A 153 -9.26 -5.58 -12.98
N ARG A 154 -8.85 -6.16 -11.85
CA ARG A 154 -9.74 -6.92 -10.94
C ARG A 154 -10.77 -6.00 -10.28
N ILE A 155 -10.33 -4.91 -9.68
CA ILE A 155 -11.23 -3.93 -9.04
C ILE A 155 -12.22 -3.37 -10.06
N GLY A 156 -11.77 -3.00 -11.26
CA GLY A 156 -12.62 -2.46 -12.30
C GLY A 156 -13.67 -3.42 -12.86
N ARG A 157 -13.45 -4.74 -12.72
CA ARG A 157 -14.42 -5.77 -13.13
C ARG A 157 -15.38 -6.17 -12.01
N GLY A 158 -15.09 -5.82 -10.77
CA GLY A 158 -15.89 -6.20 -9.61
C GLY A 158 -15.84 -7.69 -9.27
N TYR A 159 -14.75 -8.38 -9.65
CA TYR A 159 -14.53 -9.79 -9.34
C TYR A 159 -13.33 -9.95 -8.42
#